data_61cb101ea474bede5871b41aeb691ca3
#
_entry.id   61cb101ea474bede5871b41aeb691ca3
#
_cell.length_a   1.000
_cell.length_b   1.000
_cell.length_c   1.000
_cell.angle_alpha   90.00
_cell.angle_beta   90.00
_cell.angle_gamma   90.00
#
_symmetry.space_group_name_H-M   'P 1'
#
loop_
_entity.id
_entity.type
_entity.pdbx_description
1 polymer ?
#
loop_
_entity_poly.entity_id
_entity_poly.type
_entity_poly.pdbx_seq_one_letter_code
_entity_poly.pdbx_strand_id
1 'polypeptide(L)'
;VLVIALREVDRRKGVGELLFISAIEQALVNNSKVVTLEVRRSNDVAIELYRKYGFQKVGLRIRYYSDNGEDAVIMTTPPIQNDDFKDHLFNLTKQHAEKWGWVGRPGYSGPMNTGA
;
A
#
# COMPACT_ATOMS: atom_id res chain seq x y z
N VAL A 1 1.22 12.73 8.54
CA VAL A 1 0.34 11.58 8.27
C VAL A 1 -0.22 11.69 6.87
N LEU A 2 -0.11 10.62 6.12
CA LEU A 2 -0.71 10.52 4.80
C LEU A 2 -1.87 9.53 4.87
N VAL A 3 -3.04 9.97 4.39
CA VAL A 3 -4.21 9.10 4.29
C VAL A 3 -4.35 8.66 2.84
N ILE A 4 -4.44 7.35 2.62
CA ILE A 4 -4.56 6.77 1.28
C ILE A 4 -5.99 6.27 1.10
N ALA A 5 -6.61 6.67 -0.01
CA ALA A 5 -7.90 6.14 -0.41
C ALA A 5 -7.74 5.48 -1.78
N LEU A 6 -7.84 4.15 -1.82
CA LEU A 6 -7.69 3.39 -3.05
C LEU A 6 -9.04 2.83 -3.47
N ARG A 7 -9.28 2.88 -4.77
CA ARG A 7 -10.51 2.33 -5.32
C ARG A 7 -10.39 0.81 -5.43
N GLU A 8 -11.48 0.14 -5.12
CA GLU A 8 -11.51 -1.32 -5.16
C GLU A 8 -11.41 -1.89 -6.57
N VAL A 9 -11.74 -1.09 -7.56
CA VAL A 9 -11.74 -1.55 -8.95
C VAL A 9 -10.36 -1.87 -9.50
N ASP A 10 -9.30 -1.37 -8.86
CA ASP A 10 -7.94 -1.48 -9.37
C ASP A 10 -7.16 -2.63 -8.76
N ARG A 11 -7.80 -3.76 -8.52
CA ARG A 11 -7.14 -4.89 -7.86
C ARG A 11 -6.63 -5.96 -8.81
N ARG A 12 -6.95 -5.86 -10.10
CA ARG A 12 -6.60 -6.90 -11.05
C ARG A 12 -5.13 -6.83 -11.45
N LYS A 13 -4.51 -8.01 -11.59
CA LYS A 13 -3.18 -8.18 -12.19
C LYS A 13 -2.11 -7.32 -11.54
N GLY A 14 -2.21 -7.12 -10.25
CA GLY A 14 -1.20 -6.39 -9.51
C GLY A 14 -1.25 -4.88 -9.67
N VAL A 15 -2.21 -4.33 -10.41
CA VAL A 15 -2.30 -2.88 -10.60
C VAL A 15 -2.59 -2.17 -9.29
N GLY A 16 -3.54 -2.68 -8.53
CA GLY A 16 -3.88 -2.08 -7.23
C GLY A 16 -2.69 -2.10 -6.27
N GLU A 17 -1.97 -3.21 -6.25
CA GLU A 17 -0.79 -3.32 -5.41
C GLU A 17 0.31 -2.36 -5.84
N LEU A 18 0.51 -2.20 -7.15
CA LEU A 18 1.50 -1.26 -7.67
C LEU A 18 1.17 0.18 -7.26
N LEU A 19 -0.09 0.57 -7.37
CA LEU A 19 -0.54 1.90 -6.96
C LEU A 19 -0.34 2.10 -5.46
N PHE A 20 -0.59 1.07 -4.67
CA PHE A 20 -0.39 1.10 -3.23
C PHE A 20 1.09 1.29 -2.88
N ILE A 21 1.97 0.53 -3.52
CA ILE A 21 3.42 0.69 -3.34
C ILE A 21 3.83 2.13 -3.69
N SER A 22 3.32 2.65 -4.79
CA SER A 22 3.61 4.00 -5.24
C SER A 22 3.23 5.04 -4.18
N ALA A 23 2.07 4.87 -3.57
CA ALA A 23 1.61 5.79 -2.52
C ALA A 23 2.53 5.74 -1.29
N ILE A 24 2.99 4.56 -0.89
CA ILE A 24 3.92 4.42 0.24
C ILE A 24 5.26 5.06 -0.09
N GLU A 25 5.76 4.86 -1.30
CA GLU A 25 7.03 5.47 -1.71
C GLU A 25 6.92 6.99 -1.74
N GLN A 26 5.79 7.52 -2.17
CA GLN A 26 5.56 8.95 -2.13
C GLN A 26 5.55 9.48 -0.69
N ALA A 27 4.98 8.72 0.24
CA ALA A 27 5.01 9.09 1.65
C ALA A 27 6.45 9.12 2.19
N LEU A 28 7.28 8.17 1.77
CA LEU A 28 8.70 8.18 2.15
C LEU A 28 9.43 9.41 1.62
N VAL A 29 9.20 9.76 0.35
CA VAL A 29 9.81 10.94 -0.26
C VAL A 29 9.38 12.21 0.46
N ASN A 30 8.12 12.27 0.90
CA ASN A 30 7.59 13.44 1.61
C ASN A 30 7.94 13.45 3.10
N ASN A 31 8.78 12.54 3.56
CA ASN A 31 9.19 12.44 4.97
C ASN A 31 8.02 12.22 5.92
N SER A 32 6.97 11.56 5.46
CA SER A 32 5.85 11.19 6.32
C SER A 32 6.32 10.22 7.39
N LYS A 33 5.75 10.32 8.59
CA LYS A 33 6.12 9.43 9.69
C LYS A 33 5.43 8.10 9.60
N VAL A 34 4.15 8.11 9.25
CA VAL A 34 3.32 6.92 9.11
C VAL A 34 2.38 7.10 7.94
N VAL A 35 1.80 6.00 7.49
CA VAL A 35 0.74 6.01 6.48
C VAL A 35 -0.50 5.40 7.12
N THR A 36 -1.62 6.09 7.00
CA THR A 36 -2.90 5.64 7.54
C THR A 36 -3.91 5.55 6.39
N LEU A 37 -4.74 4.53 6.41
CA LEU A 37 -5.78 4.35 5.41
C LEU A 37 -7.07 3.88 6.05
N GLU A 38 -8.14 3.97 5.27
CA GLU A 38 -9.45 3.44 5.64
C GLU A 38 -9.87 2.45 4.57
N VAL A 39 -10.41 1.32 4.99
CA VAL A 39 -10.81 0.25 4.08
C VAL A 39 -12.15 -0.31 4.56
N ARG A 40 -13.00 -0.71 3.62
CA ARG A 40 -14.28 -1.35 3.98
C ARG A 40 -14.02 -2.59 4.79
N ARG A 41 -14.79 -2.76 5.84
CA ARG A 41 -14.65 -3.89 6.76
C ARG A 41 -14.79 -5.23 6.03
N SER A 42 -15.60 -5.28 5.00
CA SER A 42 -15.83 -6.51 4.23
C SER A 42 -14.76 -6.80 3.19
N ASN A 43 -13.84 -5.88 2.96
CA ASN A 43 -12.83 -6.03 1.91
C ASN A 43 -11.63 -6.80 2.43
N ASP A 44 -11.81 -8.12 2.60
CA ASP A 44 -10.77 -8.98 3.17
C ASP A 44 -9.51 -9.01 2.33
N VAL A 45 -9.66 -8.98 1.00
CA VAL A 45 -8.50 -9.01 0.09
C VAL A 45 -7.61 -7.80 0.30
N ALA A 46 -8.20 -6.61 0.40
CA ALA A 46 -7.44 -5.39 0.62
C ALA A 46 -6.81 -5.37 2.02
N ILE A 47 -7.56 -5.80 3.03
CA ILE A 47 -7.05 -5.83 4.41
C ILE A 47 -5.81 -6.74 4.49
N GLU A 48 -5.85 -7.92 3.86
CA GLU A 48 -4.72 -8.82 3.85
C GLU A 48 -3.53 -8.23 3.10
N LEU A 49 -3.79 -7.55 1.99
CA LEU A 49 -2.74 -6.85 1.26
C LEU A 49 -2.04 -5.81 2.14
N TYR A 50 -2.83 -4.99 2.82
CA TYR A 50 -2.26 -3.94 3.67
C TYR A 50 -1.48 -4.52 4.85
N ARG A 51 -1.96 -5.60 5.44
CA ARG A 51 -1.22 -6.31 6.49
C ARG A 51 0.12 -6.80 6.00
N LYS A 52 0.16 -7.32 4.79
CA LYS A 52 1.41 -7.79 4.19
C LYS A 52 2.47 -6.68 4.16
N TYR A 53 2.03 -5.44 3.97
CA TYR A 53 2.93 -4.29 3.93
C TYR A 53 3.18 -3.66 5.31
N GLY A 54 2.71 -4.28 6.37
CA GLY A 54 3.01 -3.84 7.73
C GLY A 54 1.93 -2.97 8.36
N PHE A 55 0.81 -2.77 7.68
CA PHE A 55 -0.31 -2.02 8.26
C PHE A 55 -1.02 -2.85 9.32
N GLN A 56 -1.45 -2.18 10.38
CA GLN A 56 -2.17 -2.81 11.48
C GLN A 56 -3.47 -2.07 11.72
N LYS A 57 -4.51 -2.82 12.09
CA LYS A 57 -5.80 -2.24 12.45
C LYS A 57 -5.66 -1.48 13.75
N VAL A 58 -6.11 -0.23 13.75
CA VAL A 58 -6.06 0.62 14.95
C VAL A 58 -7.44 1.13 15.36
N GLY A 59 -8.46 0.98 14.53
CA GLY A 59 -9.79 1.43 14.90
C GLY A 59 -10.82 1.17 13.83
N LEU A 60 -12.02 1.65 14.08
CA LEU A 60 -13.16 1.57 13.17
C LEU A 60 -13.81 2.94 13.07
N ARG A 61 -14.32 3.26 11.87
CA ARG A 61 -15.28 4.35 11.70
C ARG A 61 -16.63 3.73 11.43
N ILE A 62 -17.55 3.87 12.36
CA ILE A 62 -18.86 3.23 12.28
C ILE A 62 -19.68 3.90 11.18
N ARG A 63 -20.29 3.09 10.32
CA ARG A 63 -21.16 3.54 9.23
C ARG A 63 -20.52 4.58 8.35
N TYR A 64 -19.24 4.39 8.05
CA TYR A 64 -18.48 5.38 7.31
C TYR A 64 -18.91 5.48 5.85
N TYR A 65 -19.26 4.36 5.23
CA TYR A 65 -19.65 4.32 3.82
C TYR A 65 -21.14 4.51 3.68
N SER A 66 -21.54 5.58 2.97
CA SER A 66 -22.94 5.96 2.90
C SER A 66 -23.80 5.06 2.01
N ASP A 67 -23.18 4.30 1.10
CA ASP A 67 -23.93 3.45 0.16
C ASP A 67 -24.62 2.29 0.86
N ASN A 68 -24.00 1.69 1.86
CA ASN A 68 -24.60 0.55 2.57
C ASN A 68 -24.43 0.63 4.10
N GLY A 69 -23.92 1.73 4.62
CA GLY A 69 -23.71 1.90 6.05
C GLY A 69 -22.59 1.06 6.63
N GLU A 70 -21.70 0.56 5.79
CA GLU A 70 -20.63 -0.31 6.24
C GLU A 70 -19.57 0.47 7.03
N ASP A 71 -18.96 -0.19 8.02
CA ASP A 71 -17.86 0.38 8.79
C ASP A 71 -16.58 0.42 7.97
N ALA A 72 -15.72 1.38 8.28
CA ALA A 72 -14.36 1.40 7.77
C ALA A 72 -13.40 0.91 8.84
N VAL A 73 -12.46 0.05 8.44
CA VAL A 73 -11.34 -0.34 9.28
C VAL A 73 -10.23 0.69 9.06
N ILE A 74 -9.73 1.24 10.15
CA ILE A 74 -8.60 2.19 10.09
C ILE A 74 -7.33 1.38 10.31
N MET A 75 -6.39 1.48 9.37
CA MET A 75 -5.12 0.78 9.45
C MET A 75 -3.98 1.77 9.32
N THR A 76 -2.91 1.52 10.06
CA THR A 76 -1.75 2.41 10.03
C THR A 76 -0.46 1.59 10.07
N THR A 77 0.63 2.20 9.59
CA THR A 77 1.95 1.59 9.61
C THR A 77 2.68 1.91 10.91
N PRO A 78 3.74 1.15 11.21
CA PRO A 78 4.78 1.65 12.13
C PRO A 78 5.51 2.82 11.46
N PRO A 79 6.48 3.44 12.14
CA PRO A 79 7.27 4.51 11.54
C PRO A 79 7.91 4.05 10.22
N ILE A 80 7.59 4.72 9.12
CA ILE A 80 8.02 4.27 7.80
C ILE A 80 9.46 4.69 7.47
N GLN A 81 10.03 5.65 8.19
CA GLN A 81 11.42 6.05 7.98
C GLN A 81 12.40 5.07 8.66
N ASN A 82 11.88 4.09 9.37
CA ASN A 82 12.64 3.04 9.99
C ASN A 82 13.21 2.09 8.94
N ASP A 83 14.45 1.65 9.11
CA ASP A 83 15.11 0.76 8.15
C ASP A 83 14.38 -0.57 7.99
N ASP A 84 13.82 -1.11 9.06
CA ASP A 84 13.08 -2.37 8.99
C ASP A 84 11.87 -2.26 8.07
N PHE A 85 11.14 -1.14 8.17
CA PHE A 85 10.01 -0.92 7.28
C PHE A 85 10.46 -0.77 5.82
N LYS A 86 11.52 0.00 5.60
CA LYS A 86 12.05 0.23 4.25
C LYS A 86 12.55 -1.06 3.63
N ASP A 87 13.25 -1.89 4.39
CA ASP A 87 13.74 -3.17 3.90
C ASP A 87 12.58 -4.11 3.56
N HIS A 88 11.57 -4.16 4.40
CA HIS A 88 10.39 -4.98 4.16
C HIS A 88 9.67 -4.50 2.88
N LEU A 89 9.48 -3.21 2.74
CA LEU A 89 8.86 -2.63 1.55
C LEU A 89 9.68 -2.95 0.29
N PHE A 90 10.99 -2.80 0.38
CA PHE A 90 11.88 -3.12 -0.74
C PHE A 90 11.72 -4.57 -1.18
N ASN A 91 11.71 -5.50 -0.22
CA ASN A 91 11.56 -6.92 -0.52
C ASN A 91 10.21 -7.23 -1.17
N LEU A 92 9.13 -6.63 -0.67
CA LEU A 92 7.80 -6.83 -1.25
C LEU A 92 7.69 -6.21 -2.63
N THR A 93 8.29 -5.04 -2.84
CA THR A 93 8.32 -4.39 -4.15
C THR A 93 9.06 -5.26 -5.14
N LYS A 94 10.17 -5.84 -4.73
CA LYS A 94 10.96 -6.75 -5.57
C LYS A 94 10.14 -7.98 -5.94
N GLN A 95 9.46 -8.58 -4.98
CA GLN A 95 8.60 -9.75 -5.23
C GLN A 95 7.49 -9.42 -6.22
N HIS A 96 6.87 -8.26 -6.05
CA HIS A 96 5.81 -7.82 -6.96
C HIS A 96 6.38 -7.60 -8.37
N ALA A 97 7.55 -7.00 -8.47
CA ALA A 97 8.20 -6.77 -9.75
C ALA A 97 8.54 -8.09 -10.45
N GLU A 98 9.02 -9.08 -9.71
CA GLU A 98 9.34 -10.39 -10.27
C GLU A 98 8.11 -11.10 -10.81
N LYS A 99 6.96 -10.88 -10.15
CA LYS A 99 5.70 -11.49 -10.59
C LYS A 99 5.05 -10.74 -11.75
N TRP A 100 5.09 -9.41 -11.74
CA TRP A 100 4.30 -8.57 -12.66
C TRP A 100 5.14 -7.74 -13.62
N GLY A 101 6.48 -7.71 -13.45
CA GLY A 101 7.39 -6.93 -14.27
C GLY A 101 7.83 -5.64 -13.59
N TRP A 102 8.94 -5.09 -14.09
CA TRP A 102 9.55 -3.89 -13.52
C TRP A 102 9.10 -2.60 -14.19
N VAL A 103 8.65 -2.69 -15.44
CA VAL A 103 8.32 -1.51 -16.23
C VAL A 103 7.17 -0.74 -15.60
N GLY A 104 7.32 0.57 -15.49
CA GLY A 104 6.28 1.43 -14.95
C GLY A 104 6.28 1.56 -13.43
N ARG A 105 7.26 0.96 -12.74
CA ARG A 105 7.29 1.04 -11.29
C ARG A 105 7.87 2.34 -10.80
N PRO A 106 7.29 2.93 -9.75
CA PRO A 106 7.86 4.10 -9.09
C PRO A 106 9.25 3.74 -8.56
N GLY A 107 10.18 4.63 -8.67
CA GLY A 107 11.54 4.41 -8.19
C GLY A 107 12.39 3.50 -9.05
N TYR A 108 11.83 2.95 -10.11
CA TYR A 108 12.59 2.13 -11.04
C TYR A 108 13.53 3.00 -11.88
N SER A 109 14.81 2.73 -11.81
CA SER A 109 15.80 3.60 -12.44
C SER A 109 16.29 3.07 -13.79
N GLY A 110 15.45 2.39 -14.50
CA GLY A 110 15.74 1.94 -15.86
C GLY A 110 16.23 0.51 -15.90
N PRO A 111 16.42 0.03 -17.10
CA PRO A 111 16.73 -1.37 -17.28
C PRO A 111 18.13 -1.66 -16.92
N MET A 112 18.17 -1.52 -16.45
CA MET A 112 19.28 -1.60 -16.32
C MET A 112 19.61 -2.68 -16.86
N ASN A 113 19.13 -2.32 -17.32
CA ASN A 113 19.11 -2.79 -17.58
C ASN A 113 19.41 -3.45 -18.02
N THR A 114 19.58 -3.56 -18.03
CA THR A 114 19.66 -4.03 -18.24
C THR A 114 19.88 -4.75 -18.43
N GLY A 115 19.89 -4.93 -18.33
CA GLY A 115 20.10 -5.44 -18.33
C GLY A 115 19.94 -6.09 -18.55
N ALA A 116 19.84 -5.99 -18.51
CA ALA A 116 19.88 -6.40 -18.48
C ALA A 116 19.85 -6.70 -18.21
#